data_7e9ec366b13ad033e1503fee6414df72
#
_entry.id   7e9ec366b13ad033e1503fee6414df72
#
_cell.length_a   1.000
_cell.length_b   1.000
_cell.length_c   1.000
_cell.angle_alpha   90.00
_cell.angle_beta   90.00
_cell.angle_gamma   90.00
#
_symmetry.space_group_name_H-M   'P 1'
#
loop_
_entity.id
_entity.type
_entity.pdbx_description
1 polymer ?
#
loop_
_entity_poly.entity_id
_entity_poly.type
_entity_poly.pdbx_seq_one_letter_code
_entity_poly.pdbx_strand_id
1 'polypeptide(L)'
;GNLGNTRGGILYSYDFTPFPDWHLRPGLGFYLLQTSIDFSKLIFGDQLTSDPMPPSSVTAPGKSSIYDIDVSTSILVYSDNVWVGTSWDHMLRPTTSFYNEDSRLPFKFSIYGGVRKVIRGFLMSRIEESITGTFYYRQQGDYKQADVGVYWFREPISVGVWYRGIPFSKEYNRYDAVAFLVGYKYQQISFAYSYDFTISKLGLNS
;
A
#
# COMPACT_ATOMS: atom_id res chain seq x y z
N GLY A 1 14.38 14.20 8.31
CA GLY A 1 13.49 13.92 9.45
C GLY A 1 14.24 13.18 10.55
N ASN A 2 13.72 13.26 11.76
CA ASN A 2 14.38 12.67 12.94
C ASN A 2 14.03 11.18 13.11
N LEU A 3 13.05 10.66 12.35
CA LEU A 3 12.62 9.27 12.35
C LEU A 3 13.03 8.61 11.04
N GLY A 4 13.74 7.49 11.14
CA GLY A 4 14.14 6.65 10.02
C GLY A 4 13.54 5.25 10.14
N ASN A 5 13.00 4.73 9.04
CA ASN A 5 12.54 3.35 8.92
C ASN A 5 13.29 2.66 7.78
N THR A 6 13.89 1.52 8.08
CA THR A 6 14.52 0.66 7.09
C THR A 6 13.88 -0.72 7.16
N ARG A 7 13.48 -1.24 6.01
CA ARG A 7 12.91 -2.58 5.86
C ARG A 7 13.66 -3.34 4.78
N GLY A 8 14.23 -4.48 5.13
CA GLY A 8 14.84 -5.42 4.20
C GLY A 8 14.12 -6.76 4.27
N GLY A 9 13.95 -7.46 3.14
CA GLY A 9 13.24 -8.73 3.20
C GLY A 9 13.43 -9.62 1.99
N ILE A 10 13.00 -10.86 2.15
CA ILE A 10 12.98 -11.90 1.12
C ILE A 10 11.54 -12.30 0.87
N LEU A 11 11.15 -12.33 -0.38
CA LEU A 11 9.84 -12.74 -0.85
C LEU A 11 9.97 -14.02 -1.66
N TYR A 12 9.09 -14.98 -1.40
CA TYR A 12 8.99 -16.21 -2.15
C TYR A 12 7.54 -16.46 -2.56
N SER A 13 7.34 -16.88 -3.78
CA SER A 13 6.04 -17.34 -4.27
C SER A 13 6.21 -18.50 -5.24
N TYR A 14 5.23 -19.38 -5.27
CA TYR A 14 5.20 -20.50 -6.19
C TYR A 14 3.89 -20.50 -6.96
N ASP A 15 3.94 -20.78 -8.25
CA ASP A 15 2.79 -20.78 -9.14
C ASP A 15 2.35 -22.23 -9.43
N PHE A 16 1.13 -22.55 -9.04
CA PHE A 16 0.48 -23.81 -9.31
C PHE A 16 -0.58 -23.63 -10.40
N THR A 17 -0.76 -24.62 -11.24
CA THR A 17 -1.84 -24.70 -12.24
C THR A 17 -2.77 -25.85 -11.89
N PRO A 18 -3.67 -25.69 -10.90
CA PRO A 18 -4.53 -26.77 -10.43
C PRO A 18 -5.60 -27.18 -11.46
N PHE A 19 -5.99 -26.24 -12.32
CA PHE A 19 -6.96 -26.47 -13.39
C PHE A 19 -6.47 -25.79 -14.68
N PRO A 20 -6.89 -26.23 -15.88
CA PRO A 20 -6.60 -25.52 -17.12
C PRO A 20 -7.01 -24.04 -16.99
N ASP A 21 -6.13 -23.14 -17.46
CA ASP A 21 -6.32 -21.68 -17.48
C ASP A 21 -6.40 -21.00 -16.11
N TRP A 22 -6.25 -21.73 -14.99
CA TRP A 22 -6.28 -21.17 -13.65
C TRP A 22 -4.97 -21.39 -12.89
N HIS A 23 -4.46 -20.32 -12.36
CA HIS A 23 -3.24 -20.28 -11.56
C HIS A 23 -3.56 -19.97 -10.11
N LEU A 24 -2.88 -20.64 -9.20
CA LEU A 24 -2.88 -20.38 -7.77
C LEU A 24 -1.45 -20.06 -7.33
N ARG A 25 -1.23 -18.86 -6.81
CA ARG A 25 0.08 -18.41 -6.36
C ARG A 25 0.07 -18.01 -4.88
N PRO A 26 0.39 -18.94 -3.96
CA PRO A 26 0.71 -18.58 -2.59
C PRO A 26 2.04 -17.85 -2.53
N GLY A 27 2.17 -16.92 -1.58
CA GLY A 27 3.38 -16.15 -1.32
C GLY A 27 3.67 -16.00 0.16
N LEU A 28 4.95 -15.96 0.50
CA LEU A 28 5.49 -15.72 1.83
C LEU A 28 6.55 -14.62 1.77
N GLY A 29 6.57 -13.77 2.78
CA GLY A 29 7.55 -12.72 2.95
C GLY A 29 8.12 -12.71 4.37
N PHE A 30 9.44 -12.59 4.46
CA PHE A 30 10.18 -12.43 5.71
C PHE A 30 10.91 -11.10 5.67
N TYR A 31 10.80 -10.32 6.74
CA TYR A 31 11.34 -8.96 6.79
C TYR A 31 12.11 -8.72 8.08
N LEU A 32 13.19 -7.97 7.94
CA LEU A 32 13.93 -7.34 9.04
C LEU A 32 13.57 -5.86 9.03
N LEU A 33 13.18 -5.35 10.17
CA LEU A 33 12.75 -3.98 10.38
C LEU A 33 13.74 -3.28 11.29
N GLN A 34 14.12 -2.06 10.95
CA GLN A 34 14.85 -1.16 11.82
C GLN A 34 14.13 0.17 11.85
N THR A 35 13.70 0.58 13.03
CA THR A 35 13.19 1.92 13.28
C THR A 35 14.19 2.66 14.13
N SER A 36 14.62 3.83 13.70
CA SER A 36 15.60 4.66 14.40
C SER A 36 15.08 6.08 14.56
N ILE A 37 15.43 6.72 15.67
CA ILE A 37 15.09 8.11 15.97
C ILE A 37 16.32 8.83 16.56
N ASP A 38 16.57 10.04 16.09
CA ASP A 38 17.62 10.88 16.62
C ASP A 38 17.04 11.81 17.71
N PHE A 39 17.18 11.40 18.94
CA PHE A 39 16.68 12.14 20.10
C PHE A 39 17.43 13.43 20.36
N SER A 40 18.66 13.56 19.88
CA SER A 40 19.47 14.78 20.07
C SER A 40 18.86 16.01 19.38
N LYS A 41 18.01 15.79 18.40
CA LYS A 41 17.29 16.82 17.63
C LYS A 41 15.86 17.07 18.13
N LEU A 42 15.46 16.44 19.21
CA LEU A 42 14.15 16.59 19.82
C LEU A 42 14.28 17.38 21.13
N ILE A 43 13.27 18.19 21.40
CA ILE A 43 13.14 18.93 22.66
C ILE A 43 11.99 18.30 23.44
N PHE A 44 12.27 17.83 24.63
CA PHE A 44 11.31 17.18 25.51
C PHE A 44 10.70 18.18 26.50
N GLY A 45 9.54 17.84 27.09
CA GLY A 45 8.83 18.71 28.00
C GLY A 45 9.62 19.09 29.27
N ASP A 46 10.44 18.16 29.79
CA ASP A 46 11.32 18.42 30.94
C ASP A 46 12.41 19.46 30.63
N GLN A 47 12.83 19.58 29.40
CA GLN A 47 13.78 20.59 28.95
C GLN A 47 13.12 21.98 28.84
N LEU A 48 11.82 22.05 28.45
CA LEU A 48 11.09 23.30 28.29
C LEU A 48 10.73 23.98 29.62
N THR A 49 10.63 23.18 30.69
CA THR A 49 10.26 23.67 32.05
C THR A 49 11.46 24.11 32.88
N SER A 50 12.67 23.91 32.39
CA SER A 50 13.92 24.21 33.10
C SER A 50 14.59 25.47 32.56
N ASP A 51 15.06 26.37 33.43
CA ASP A 51 15.86 27.53 33.06
C ASP A 51 17.16 27.52 33.91
N PRO A 52 18.36 27.37 33.30
CA PRO A 52 18.59 27.16 31.85
C PRO A 52 18.15 25.78 31.36
N MET A 53 17.80 25.71 30.07
CA MET A 53 17.37 24.46 29.42
C MET A 53 18.54 23.45 29.44
N PRO A 54 18.33 22.23 30.01
CA PRO A 54 19.39 21.25 30.07
C PRO A 54 19.72 20.68 28.66
N PRO A 55 21.01 20.30 28.41
CA PRO A 55 21.42 19.80 27.10
C PRO A 55 20.86 18.42 26.77
N SER A 56 20.35 17.68 27.75
CA SER A 56 19.76 16.35 27.59
C SER A 56 18.49 16.19 28.40
N SER A 57 17.57 15.39 27.92
CA SER A 57 16.32 15.05 28.59
C SER A 57 16.46 13.77 29.42
N VAL A 58 15.88 13.76 30.63
CA VAL A 58 15.76 12.55 31.47
C VAL A 58 14.64 11.64 30.98
N THR A 59 13.66 12.21 30.24
CA THR A 59 12.52 11.48 29.69
C THR A 59 12.80 10.83 28.34
N ALA A 60 13.94 11.12 27.72
CA ALA A 60 14.34 10.50 26.46
C ALA A 60 14.49 8.97 26.63
N PRO A 61 13.98 8.17 25.67
CA PRO A 61 14.18 6.72 25.70
C PRO A 61 15.66 6.37 25.61
N GLY A 62 16.07 5.34 26.34
CA GLY A 62 17.46 4.86 26.32
C GLY A 62 17.89 4.20 25.00
N LYS A 63 16.94 3.89 24.11
CA LYS A 63 17.19 3.22 22.83
C LYS A 63 16.86 4.16 21.69
N SER A 64 17.84 4.44 20.82
CA SER A 64 17.66 5.22 19.59
C SER A 64 17.28 4.36 18.36
N SER A 65 17.36 3.04 18.47
CA SER A 65 17.03 2.10 17.39
C SER A 65 16.35 0.85 17.94
N ILE A 66 15.34 0.39 17.22
CA ILE A 66 14.59 -0.84 17.47
C ILE A 66 14.75 -1.74 16.26
N TYR A 67 15.02 -3.01 16.50
CA TYR A 67 15.06 -4.05 15.47
C TYR A 67 13.97 -5.06 15.76
N ASP A 68 13.26 -5.46 14.72
CA ASP A 68 12.22 -6.47 14.82
C ASP A 68 12.12 -7.26 13.50
N ILE A 69 11.42 -8.39 13.57
CA ILE A 69 11.14 -9.25 12.42
C ILE A 69 9.65 -9.22 12.10
N ASP A 70 9.32 -9.43 10.84
CA ASP A 70 7.94 -9.48 10.40
C ASP A 70 7.75 -10.54 9.31
N VAL A 71 6.53 -11.06 9.23
CA VAL A 71 6.12 -12.06 8.25
C VAL A 71 4.87 -11.57 7.53
N SER A 72 4.83 -11.79 6.23
CA SER A 72 3.61 -11.64 5.44
C SER A 72 3.29 -12.92 4.67
N THR A 73 2.01 -13.11 4.37
CA THR A 73 1.57 -14.18 3.48
C THR A 73 0.54 -13.64 2.49
N SER A 74 0.41 -14.30 1.36
CA SER A 74 -0.55 -13.92 0.32
C SER A 74 -1.00 -15.13 -0.47
N ILE A 75 -2.17 -14.99 -1.08
CA ILE A 75 -2.71 -15.94 -2.04
C ILE A 75 -3.26 -15.14 -3.21
N LEU A 76 -2.89 -15.52 -4.42
CA LEU A 76 -3.42 -14.98 -5.67
C LEU A 76 -3.97 -16.13 -6.50
N VAL A 77 -5.21 -15.99 -6.93
CA VAL A 77 -5.85 -16.86 -7.93
C VAL A 77 -6.10 -16.03 -9.17
N TYR A 78 -5.69 -16.52 -10.31
CA TYR A 78 -5.83 -15.76 -11.55
C TYR A 78 -5.97 -16.64 -12.79
N SER A 79 -6.55 -16.05 -13.81
CA SER A 79 -6.62 -16.54 -15.18
C SER A 79 -6.27 -15.40 -16.15
N ASP A 80 -6.37 -15.60 -17.43
CA ASP A 80 -6.07 -14.56 -18.44
C ASP A 80 -6.91 -13.28 -18.27
N ASN A 81 -8.15 -13.42 -17.77
CA ASN A 81 -9.10 -12.33 -17.74
C ASN A 81 -9.58 -11.94 -16.34
N VAL A 82 -9.33 -12.77 -15.33
CA VAL A 82 -9.84 -12.56 -13.97
C VAL A 82 -8.75 -12.86 -12.96
N TRP A 83 -8.65 -12.03 -11.94
CA TRP A 83 -7.77 -12.28 -10.80
C TRP A 83 -8.40 -11.83 -9.49
N VAL A 84 -8.10 -12.54 -8.43
CA VAL A 84 -8.42 -12.16 -7.06
C VAL A 84 -7.28 -12.59 -6.15
N GLY A 85 -6.87 -11.70 -5.28
CA GLY A 85 -5.80 -11.97 -4.33
C GLY A 85 -6.08 -11.39 -2.95
N THR A 86 -5.42 -11.95 -1.96
CA THR A 86 -5.46 -11.46 -0.59
C THR A 86 -4.07 -11.50 0.00
N SER A 87 -3.77 -10.56 0.89
CA SER A 87 -2.52 -10.54 1.64
C SER A 87 -2.75 -10.20 3.12
N TRP A 88 -1.91 -10.79 3.94
CA TRP A 88 -1.84 -10.58 5.38
C TRP A 88 -0.43 -10.13 5.71
N ASP A 89 -0.29 -8.85 6.08
CA ASP A 89 0.97 -8.24 6.48
C ASP A 89 1.00 -8.02 7.99
N HIS A 90 2.20 -7.88 8.54
CA HIS A 90 2.43 -7.66 9.97
C HIS A 90 1.87 -8.79 10.85
N MET A 91 2.09 -10.04 10.42
CA MET A 91 1.60 -11.22 11.13
C MET A 91 2.24 -11.37 12.52
N LEU A 92 3.49 -10.96 12.69
CA LEU A 92 4.20 -10.97 13.97
C LEU A 92 3.94 -9.72 14.80
N ARG A 93 3.22 -8.71 14.24
CA ARG A 93 2.88 -7.45 14.91
C ARG A 93 4.13 -6.80 15.53
N PRO A 94 5.10 -6.37 14.69
CA PRO A 94 6.37 -5.84 15.18
C PRO A 94 6.17 -4.61 16.07
N THR A 95 7.10 -4.46 17.02
CA THR A 95 7.11 -3.36 17.99
C THR A 95 7.43 -2.03 17.33
N THR A 96 6.69 -1.00 17.72
CA THR A 96 6.90 0.38 17.24
C THR A 96 7.31 1.36 18.35
N SER A 97 7.34 0.89 19.62
CA SER A 97 7.65 1.73 20.77
C SER A 97 9.12 1.75 21.11
N PHE A 98 9.69 2.94 21.29
CA PHE A 98 11.02 3.16 21.86
C PHE A 98 11.04 3.10 23.40
N TYR A 99 9.87 3.25 24.01
CA TYR A 99 9.66 3.12 25.45
C TYR A 99 9.14 1.71 25.72
N ASN A 100 9.63 0.87 26.42
CA ASN A 100 9.20 -0.51 26.73
C ASN A 100 7.67 -0.72 26.91
N GLU A 101 6.88 0.07 26.23
CA GLU A 101 5.43 -0.02 26.16
C GLU A 101 5.01 -1.00 25.07
N ASP A 102 3.91 -1.72 25.27
CA ASP A 102 3.37 -2.69 24.33
C ASP A 102 2.62 -2.01 23.16
N SER A 103 3.37 -1.24 22.38
CA SER A 103 2.89 -0.62 21.14
C SER A 103 3.32 -1.45 19.95
N ARG A 104 2.38 -2.15 19.34
CA ARG A 104 2.61 -3.05 18.23
C ARG A 104 1.92 -2.58 16.96
N LEU A 105 2.59 -2.78 15.83
CA LEU A 105 1.99 -2.49 14.54
C LEU A 105 0.77 -3.41 14.33
N PRO A 106 -0.44 -2.85 14.05
CA PRO A 106 -1.61 -3.67 13.83
C PRO A 106 -1.46 -4.55 12.59
N PHE A 107 -2.05 -5.73 12.66
CA PHE A 107 -2.22 -6.63 11.53
C PHE A 107 -2.90 -5.91 10.36
N LYS A 108 -2.37 -6.10 9.15
CA LYS A 108 -2.92 -5.51 7.94
C LYS A 108 -3.45 -6.60 7.03
N PHE A 109 -4.72 -6.49 6.68
CA PHE A 109 -5.40 -7.33 5.71
C PHE A 109 -5.67 -6.54 4.43
N SER A 110 -5.47 -7.19 3.28
CA SER A 110 -5.82 -6.62 1.99
C SER A 110 -6.47 -7.68 1.11
N ILE A 111 -7.48 -7.26 0.35
CA ILE A 111 -8.07 -8.05 -0.73
C ILE A 111 -8.18 -7.20 -1.99
N TYR A 112 -7.82 -7.76 -3.12
CA TYR A 112 -7.84 -7.07 -4.40
C TYR A 112 -8.23 -8.02 -5.52
N GLY A 113 -8.71 -7.46 -6.60
CA GLY A 113 -9.06 -8.25 -7.76
C GLY A 113 -9.51 -7.40 -8.93
N GLY A 114 -9.79 -8.07 -10.02
CA GLY A 114 -10.28 -7.41 -11.22
C GLY A 114 -10.69 -8.38 -12.31
N VAL A 115 -11.35 -7.81 -13.30
CA VAL A 115 -11.77 -8.49 -14.52
C VAL A 115 -11.40 -7.65 -15.73
N ARG A 116 -10.81 -8.31 -16.71
CA ARG A 116 -10.44 -7.73 -18.02
C ARG A 116 -11.37 -8.27 -19.07
N LYS A 117 -11.96 -7.40 -19.86
CA LYS A 117 -12.75 -7.76 -21.04
C LYS A 117 -12.03 -7.23 -22.29
N VAL A 118 -11.61 -8.14 -23.15
CA VAL A 118 -11.06 -7.81 -24.46
C VAL A 118 -12.23 -7.43 -25.38
N ILE A 119 -12.20 -6.22 -25.94
CA ILE A 119 -13.21 -5.69 -26.87
C ILE A 119 -12.81 -6.03 -28.31
N ARG A 120 -11.52 -5.85 -28.62
CA ARG A 120 -10.93 -6.19 -29.90
C ARG A 120 -9.63 -6.93 -29.68
N GLY A 121 -9.56 -8.15 -30.17
CA GLY A 121 -8.36 -8.99 -30.05
C GLY A 121 -7.59 -9.08 -31.37
N PHE A 122 -6.39 -9.62 -31.31
CA PHE A 122 -5.46 -9.78 -32.44
C PHE A 122 -6.03 -10.52 -33.65
N LEU A 123 -7.04 -11.39 -33.47
CA LEU A 123 -7.69 -12.13 -34.56
C LEU A 123 -8.58 -11.27 -35.45
N MET A 124 -9.09 -10.14 -34.93
CA MET A 124 -9.97 -9.21 -35.66
C MET A 124 -9.31 -7.87 -36.01
N SER A 125 -8.24 -7.51 -35.33
CA SER A 125 -7.53 -6.24 -35.51
C SER A 125 -6.07 -6.42 -35.06
N ARG A 126 -5.15 -5.71 -35.72
CA ARG A 126 -3.76 -5.62 -35.28
C ARG A 126 -3.59 -4.85 -33.96
N ILE A 127 -4.65 -4.27 -33.43
CA ILE A 127 -4.64 -3.45 -32.22
C ILE A 127 -5.48 -4.16 -31.18
N GLU A 128 -4.88 -4.45 -30.04
CA GLU A 128 -5.58 -4.96 -28.87
C GLU A 128 -6.31 -3.81 -28.15
N GLU A 129 -7.59 -4.02 -27.83
CA GLU A 129 -8.39 -3.09 -27.05
C GLU A 129 -9.11 -3.84 -25.93
N SER A 130 -9.00 -3.35 -24.69
CA SER A 130 -9.62 -3.97 -23.53
C SER A 130 -10.07 -2.97 -22.49
N ILE A 131 -11.09 -3.35 -21.71
CA ILE A 131 -11.53 -2.65 -20.49
C ILE A 131 -11.26 -3.55 -19.31
N THR A 132 -10.73 -2.98 -18.23
CA THR A 132 -10.42 -3.67 -16.98
C THR A 132 -11.09 -2.94 -15.83
N GLY A 133 -11.96 -3.65 -15.09
CA GLY A 133 -12.47 -3.20 -13.81
C GLY A 133 -11.67 -3.83 -12.67
N THR A 134 -11.35 -3.07 -11.64
CA THR A 134 -10.52 -3.55 -10.53
C THR A 134 -10.95 -2.91 -9.22
N PHE A 135 -10.71 -3.62 -8.12
CA PHE A 135 -10.95 -3.15 -6.77
C PHE A 135 -9.78 -3.49 -5.85
N TYR A 136 -9.63 -2.71 -4.80
CA TYR A 136 -8.66 -2.93 -3.73
C TYR A 136 -9.27 -2.50 -2.40
N TYR A 137 -9.28 -3.39 -1.42
CA TYR A 137 -9.69 -3.10 -0.04
C TYR A 137 -8.54 -3.42 0.89
N ARG A 138 -8.30 -2.57 1.87
CA ARG A 138 -7.33 -2.78 2.93
C ARG A 138 -7.88 -2.33 4.29
N GLN A 139 -7.45 -3.06 5.32
CA GLN A 139 -7.74 -2.74 6.71
C GLN A 139 -6.50 -2.93 7.55
N GLN A 140 -6.21 -1.97 8.43
CA GLN A 140 -5.13 -2.05 9.42
C GLN A 140 -5.58 -1.36 10.71
N GLY A 141 -5.80 -2.14 11.78
CA GLY A 141 -6.47 -1.63 12.97
C GLY A 141 -7.86 -1.09 12.62
N ASP A 142 -8.13 0.14 13.04
CA ASP A 142 -9.39 0.86 12.76
C ASP A 142 -9.41 1.52 11.38
N TYR A 143 -8.25 1.59 10.72
CA TYR A 143 -8.16 2.21 9.39
C TYR A 143 -8.64 1.26 8.32
N LYS A 144 -9.60 1.72 7.50
CA LYS A 144 -10.18 1.00 6.38
C LYS A 144 -10.16 1.88 5.14
N GLN A 145 -9.86 1.27 4.00
CA GLN A 145 -9.89 1.94 2.71
C GLN A 145 -10.37 0.97 1.64
N ALA A 146 -11.21 1.46 0.72
CA ALA A 146 -11.65 0.74 -0.45
C ALA A 146 -11.43 1.60 -1.68
N ASP A 147 -10.81 1.06 -2.69
CA ASP A 147 -10.49 1.73 -3.93
C ASP A 147 -11.12 0.92 -5.08
N VAL A 148 -11.73 1.61 -6.04
CA VAL A 148 -12.30 1.01 -7.24
C VAL A 148 -11.77 1.74 -8.47
N GLY A 149 -11.35 1.00 -9.48
CA GLY A 149 -10.76 1.55 -10.68
C GLY A 149 -11.25 0.94 -11.96
N VAL A 150 -11.20 1.71 -13.03
CA VAL A 150 -11.47 1.26 -14.39
C VAL A 150 -10.33 1.71 -15.27
N TYR A 151 -9.83 0.81 -16.11
CA TYR A 151 -8.83 1.09 -17.13
C TYR A 151 -9.39 0.78 -18.50
N TRP A 152 -9.09 1.65 -19.44
CA TRP A 152 -9.21 1.39 -20.86
C TRP A 152 -7.80 1.30 -21.46
N PHE A 153 -7.57 0.22 -22.17
CA PHE A 153 -6.31 -0.02 -22.88
C PHE A 153 -6.59 -0.14 -24.36
N ARG A 154 -5.88 0.60 -25.17
CA ARG A 154 -5.81 0.45 -26.62
C ARG A 154 -4.38 0.77 -27.05
N GLU A 155 -3.67 -0.26 -27.50
CA GLU A 155 -2.27 -0.14 -27.86
C GLU A 155 -2.03 1.10 -28.75
N PRO A 156 -1.06 1.98 -28.40
CA PRO A 156 -0.10 1.89 -27.30
C PRO A 156 -0.53 2.63 -26.01
N ILE A 157 -1.74 3.12 -25.90
CA ILE A 157 -2.23 4.01 -24.84
C ILE A 157 -3.04 3.23 -23.81
N SER A 158 -2.87 3.57 -22.55
CA SER A 158 -3.74 3.17 -21.44
C SER A 158 -4.23 4.39 -20.67
N VAL A 159 -5.49 4.39 -20.29
CA VAL A 159 -6.10 5.43 -19.44
C VAL A 159 -6.85 4.76 -18.30
N GLY A 160 -6.68 5.27 -17.11
CA GLY A 160 -7.35 4.74 -15.91
C GLY A 160 -7.92 5.83 -15.03
N VAL A 161 -8.99 5.49 -14.33
CA VAL A 161 -9.59 6.31 -13.28
C VAL A 161 -9.83 5.46 -12.07
N TRP A 162 -9.40 5.94 -10.90
CA TRP A 162 -9.62 5.31 -9.61
C TRP A 162 -10.39 6.24 -8.69
N TYR A 163 -11.39 5.72 -8.04
CA TYR A 163 -11.97 6.33 -6.85
C TYR A 163 -11.33 5.67 -5.62
N ARG A 164 -10.78 6.48 -4.76
CA ARG A 164 -10.12 6.08 -3.52
C ARG A 164 -10.91 6.59 -2.33
N GLY A 165 -11.40 5.69 -1.49
CA GLY A 165 -12.24 6.02 -0.34
C GLY A 165 -13.22 4.88 -0.08
N ILE A 166 -14.03 4.97 0.99
CA ILE A 166 -15.11 4.02 1.22
C ILE A 166 -16.37 4.59 0.58
N PRO A 167 -16.81 4.07 -0.60
CA PRO A 167 -18.00 4.58 -1.26
C PRO A 167 -19.22 4.38 -0.35
N PHE A 168 -20.07 5.42 -0.28
CA PHE A 168 -21.35 5.43 0.47
C PHE A 168 -21.27 5.49 2.01
N SER A 169 -20.10 5.66 2.62
CA SER A 169 -19.98 5.83 4.06
C SER A 169 -19.85 7.31 4.45
N LYS A 170 -20.85 7.86 5.13
CA LYS A 170 -20.82 9.24 5.62
C LYS A 170 -19.78 9.48 6.73
N GLU A 171 -19.37 8.43 7.42
CA GLU A 171 -18.46 8.50 8.56
C GLU A 171 -16.98 8.54 8.13
N TYR A 172 -16.66 7.97 6.94
CA TYR A 172 -15.31 7.86 6.41
C TYR A 172 -15.03 8.83 5.23
N ASN A 173 -15.94 9.72 4.89
CA ASN A 173 -15.87 10.66 3.75
C ASN A 173 -14.77 11.75 3.88
N ARG A 174 -13.79 11.56 4.76
CA ARG A 174 -12.75 12.59 5.01
C ARG A 174 -11.51 12.46 4.12
N TYR A 175 -11.37 11.36 3.37
CA TYR A 175 -10.14 11.03 2.64
C TYR A 175 -10.38 10.55 1.22
N ASP A 176 -11.48 10.98 0.60
CA ASP A 176 -11.81 10.59 -0.76
C ASP A 176 -10.93 11.33 -1.77
N ALA A 177 -10.41 10.59 -2.73
CA ALA A 177 -9.64 11.11 -3.84
C ALA A 177 -10.02 10.40 -5.14
N VAL A 178 -9.89 11.11 -6.25
CA VAL A 178 -9.93 10.52 -7.60
C VAL A 178 -8.54 10.60 -8.19
N ALA A 179 -8.03 9.45 -8.62
CA ALA A 179 -6.75 9.36 -9.30
C ALA A 179 -6.98 9.11 -10.79
N PHE A 180 -6.28 9.88 -11.63
CA PHE A 180 -6.22 9.67 -13.07
C PHE A 180 -4.87 9.08 -13.42
N LEU A 181 -4.88 8.13 -14.34
CA LEU A 181 -3.69 7.46 -14.82
C LEU A 181 -3.67 7.47 -16.36
N VAL A 182 -2.51 7.82 -16.91
CA VAL A 182 -2.24 7.73 -18.34
C VAL A 182 -0.95 6.95 -18.54
N GLY A 183 -0.98 5.96 -19.41
CA GLY A 183 0.18 5.14 -19.74
C GLY A 183 0.41 5.07 -21.25
N TYR A 184 1.65 4.88 -21.63
CA TYR A 184 2.09 4.70 -23.00
C TYR A 184 3.09 3.54 -23.07
N LYS A 185 2.81 2.58 -23.96
CA LYS A 185 3.65 1.41 -24.18
C LYS A 185 4.39 1.55 -25.51
N TYR A 186 5.71 1.54 -25.44
CA TYR A 186 6.58 1.53 -26.62
C TYR A 186 7.45 0.27 -26.59
N GLN A 187 7.17 -0.66 -27.48
CA GLN A 187 7.80 -1.97 -27.53
C GLN A 187 7.77 -2.71 -26.17
N GLN A 188 8.90 -2.88 -25.50
CA GLN A 188 9.03 -3.55 -24.20
C GLN A 188 9.02 -2.56 -23.01
N ILE A 189 8.98 -1.25 -23.28
CA ILE A 189 9.04 -0.21 -22.27
C ILE A 189 7.63 0.37 -22.09
N SER A 190 7.21 0.54 -20.83
CA SER A 190 5.93 1.19 -20.48
C SER A 190 6.21 2.38 -19.59
N PHE A 191 5.62 3.52 -19.94
CA PHE A 191 5.62 4.74 -19.14
C PHE A 191 4.21 4.95 -18.60
N ALA A 192 4.11 5.36 -17.34
CA ALA A 192 2.84 5.72 -16.76
C ALA A 192 3.00 6.95 -15.86
N TYR A 193 1.98 7.80 -15.89
CA TYR A 193 1.85 8.96 -15.01
C TYR A 193 0.50 8.89 -14.32
N SER A 194 0.47 9.18 -13.02
CA SER A 194 -0.77 9.28 -12.26
C SER A 194 -0.82 10.59 -11.49
N TYR A 195 -2.03 11.13 -11.36
CA TYR A 195 -2.29 12.33 -10.59
C TYR A 195 -3.53 12.14 -9.71
N ASP A 196 -3.39 12.43 -8.41
CA ASP A 196 -4.44 12.28 -7.42
C ASP A 196 -5.10 13.64 -7.12
N PHE A 197 -6.43 13.73 -7.30
CA PHE A 197 -7.24 14.86 -6.88
C PHE A 197 -7.93 14.50 -5.56
N THR A 198 -7.60 15.22 -4.50
CA THR A 198 -8.27 15.09 -3.20
C THR A 198 -9.64 15.80 -3.28
N ILE A 199 -10.72 15.05 -3.10
CA ILE A 199 -12.10 15.57 -3.12
C ILE A 199 -12.58 15.88 -1.69
N SER A 200 -11.81 15.48 -0.68
CA SER A 200 -12.20 15.68 0.72
C SER A 200 -12.30 17.16 1.09
N LYS A 201 -13.22 17.48 2.01
CA LYS A 201 -13.45 18.86 2.51
C LYS A 201 -12.20 19.53 3.12
N LEU A 202 -11.12 18.78 3.37
CA LEU A 202 -9.84 19.30 3.86
C LEU A 202 -9.00 19.98 2.78
N GLY A 203 -9.21 19.67 1.49
CA GLY A 203 -8.47 20.26 0.38
C GLY A 203 -9.08 21.54 -0.21
N LEU A 204 -10.30 21.91 0.20
CA LEU A 204 -11.02 23.07 -0.34
C LEU A 204 -10.89 24.35 0.55
N ASN A 205 -10.20 24.26 1.69
CA ASN A 205 -10.05 25.38 2.66
C ASN A 205 -8.57 25.67 3.01
N SER A 206 -7.63 25.40 2.14
CA SER A 206 -6.24 25.85 2.31
C SER A 206 -5.86 26.87 1.24
#